data_f1c1019b3123255d217190e2f6b8cf95
#
_entry.id   f1c1019b3123255d217190e2f6b8cf95
#
_cell.length_a   1.000
_cell.length_b   1.000
_cell.length_c   1.000
_cell.angle_alpha   90.00
_cell.angle_beta   90.00
_cell.angle_gamma   90.00
#
_symmetry.space_group_name_H-M   'P 1'
#
loop_
_entity.id
_entity.type
_entity.pdbx_description
1 polymer ?
#
loop_
_entity_poly.entity_id
_entity_poly.type
_entity_poly.pdbx_seq_one_letter_code
_entity_poly.pdbx_strand_id
1 'polypeptide(L)'
;MNSSAPLARPGVGRWEGALVLIAAAGAWAATVAVARGMAGMTGTMGLGLVAFVPVWTLMMAAMMLPSVTPVATLYARTIQRRRVARTAGLVAGYLGVWAAAGLPAFGLAWLAGWLVGRHPDAAHIAAVAVFAVCGVYQLSRLKDRCLAHCRSPLGLLLHYGSYRGRSRDLRVGVHHGGYCLGCCWALMVILIAVGVMNVAAMVGLAALVLIEKAWSWGPAAGRLAGTAALALAVATIWLPWLAPGLHAAPAMMS
;
A
#
# COMPACT_ATOMS: atom_id res chain seq x y z
N MET A 1 -10.52 42.52 23.42
CA MET A 1 -9.55 41.42 23.36
C MET A 1 -9.56 40.94 21.92
N ASN A 2 -8.64 41.45 21.08
CA ASN A 2 -8.50 41.10 19.67
C ASN A 2 -7.72 39.78 19.56
N SER A 3 -8.38 38.65 19.45
CA SER A 3 -7.79 37.34 19.11
C SER A 3 -7.80 37.19 17.60
N SER A 4 -6.89 37.89 16.92
CA SER A 4 -6.57 37.55 15.51
C SER A 4 -5.82 36.25 15.49
N ALA A 5 -6.56 35.16 15.22
CA ALA A 5 -5.96 33.85 14.86
C ALA A 5 -4.99 34.11 13.69
N PRO A 6 -3.72 33.65 13.77
CA PRO A 6 -2.79 33.86 12.69
C PRO A 6 -3.27 33.04 11.48
N LEU A 7 -3.72 33.74 10.45
CA LEU A 7 -4.02 33.17 9.14
C LEU A 7 -2.81 32.33 8.73
N ALA A 8 -3.04 31.06 8.44
CA ALA A 8 -2.00 30.12 8.05
C ALA A 8 -1.21 30.71 6.87
N ARG A 9 0.09 30.97 7.09
CA ARG A 9 0.99 31.52 6.07
C ARG A 9 0.90 30.66 4.81
N PRO A 10 0.65 31.25 3.62
CA PRO A 10 0.67 30.52 2.36
C PRO A 10 2.05 29.88 2.16
N GLY A 11 2.12 28.56 2.02
CA GLY A 11 3.37 27.80 1.91
C GLY A 11 3.66 26.82 3.05
N VAL A 12 3.04 26.99 4.22
CA VAL A 12 3.20 26.05 5.35
C VAL A 12 2.64 24.67 4.98
N GLY A 13 3.43 23.63 5.21
CA GLY A 13 3.09 22.25 4.89
C GLY A 13 3.47 21.83 3.45
N ARG A 14 3.80 22.76 2.54
CA ARG A 14 4.17 22.44 1.17
C ARG A 14 5.55 21.76 1.10
N TRP A 15 6.50 22.23 1.91
CA TRP A 15 7.83 21.65 1.97
C TRP A 15 7.85 20.25 2.57
N GLU A 16 7.07 20.02 3.61
CA GLU A 16 6.92 18.73 4.26
C GLU A 16 6.26 17.73 3.29
N GLY A 17 5.24 18.17 2.53
CA GLY A 17 4.63 17.36 1.47
C GLY A 17 5.62 17.06 0.35
N ALA A 18 6.41 18.05 -0.08
CA ALA A 18 7.45 17.86 -1.11
C ALA A 18 8.51 16.83 -0.66
N LEU A 19 8.95 16.89 0.61
CA LEU A 19 9.89 15.91 1.16
C LEU A 19 9.32 14.48 1.16
N VAL A 20 8.03 14.31 1.47
CA VAL A 20 7.36 13.01 1.39
C VAL A 20 7.31 12.49 -0.05
N LEU A 21 7.05 13.35 -1.02
CA LEU A 21 7.04 12.98 -2.44
C LEU A 21 8.46 12.66 -2.96
N ILE A 22 9.47 13.41 -2.52
CA ILE A 22 10.89 13.10 -2.84
C ILE A 22 11.27 11.73 -2.25
N ALA A 23 10.88 11.46 -1.01
CA ALA A 23 11.08 10.15 -0.40
C ALA A 23 10.38 9.04 -1.18
N ALA A 24 9.14 9.27 -1.66
CA ALA A 24 8.42 8.34 -2.51
C ALA A 24 9.15 8.09 -3.84
N ALA A 25 9.64 9.14 -4.49
CA ALA A 25 10.41 9.03 -5.74
C ALA A 25 11.71 8.24 -5.53
N GLY A 26 12.44 8.51 -4.44
CA GLY A 26 13.63 7.74 -4.06
C GLY A 26 13.30 6.27 -3.78
N ALA A 27 12.19 6.01 -3.09
CA ALA A 27 11.72 4.64 -2.85
C ALA A 27 11.35 3.92 -4.15
N TRP A 28 10.72 4.62 -5.12
CA TRP A 28 10.46 4.06 -6.45
C TRP A 28 11.75 3.73 -7.21
N ALA A 29 12.72 4.65 -7.24
CA ALA A 29 14.00 4.41 -7.88
C ALA A 29 14.72 3.20 -7.30
N ALA A 30 14.78 3.10 -5.96
CA ALA A 30 15.37 1.97 -5.26
C ALA A 30 14.59 0.66 -5.52
N THR A 31 13.25 0.70 -5.50
CA THR A 31 12.41 -0.47 -5.80
C THR A 31 12.63 -0.98 -7.22
N VAL A 32 12.70 -0.08 -8.21
CA VAL A 32 12.97 -0.47 -9.61
C VAL A 32 14.38 -1.06 -9.76
N ALA A 33 15.37 -0.51 -9.05
CA ALA A 33 16.73 -1.07 -9.06
C ALA A 33 16.77 -2.50 -8.49
N VAL A 34 16.09 -2.72 -7.35
CA VAL A 34 15.97 -4.06 -6.74
C VAL A 34 15.19 -5.01 -7.64
N ALA A 35 14.08 -4.56 -8.24
CA ALA A 35 13.22 -5.38 -9.10
C ALA A 35 13.95 -5.88 -10.35
N ARG A 36 14.90 -5.09 -10.91
CA ARG A 36 15.72 -5.53 -12.07
C ARG A 36 16.58 -6.76 -11.74
N GLY A 37 17.06 -6.88 -10.50
CA GLY A 37 17.83 -8.04 -10.04
C GLY A 37 16.98 -9.25 -9.66
N MET A 38 15.66 -9.07 -9.52
CA MET A 38 14.73 -10.11 -9.03
C MET A 38 13.63 -10.45 -10.04
N ALA A 39 13.76 -9.98 -11.28
CA ALA A 39 12.76 -10.20 -12.31
C ALA A 39 12.54 -11.71 -12.56
N GLY A 40 11.26 -12.14 -12.58
CA GLY A 40 10.88 -13.53 -12.80
C GLY A 40 10.97 -14.44 -11.57
N MET A 41 11.45 -13.96 -10.42
CA MET A 41 11.43 -14.74 -9.17
C MET A 41 10.02 -14.78 -8.57
N THR A 42 9.57 -15.97 -8.19
CA THR A 42 8.27 -16.18 -7.52
C THR A 42 8.42 -16.25 -6.01
N GLY A 43 7.31 -16.23 -5.29
CA GLY A 43 7.28 -16.38 -3.84
C GLY A 43 8.00 -15.25 -3.11
N THR A 44 8.91 -15.61 -2.21
CA THR A 44 9.71 -14.65 -1.43
C THR A 44 10.91 -14.08 -2.19
N MET A 45 11.04 -14.34 -3.48
CA MET A 45 12.20 -13.92 -4.31
C MET A 45 13.54 -14.46 -3.79
N GLY A 46 13.53 -15.62 -3.15
CA GLY A 46 14.70 -16.20 -2.49
C GLY A 46 15.15 -15.49 -1.21
N LEU A 47 14.40 -14.47 -0.76
CA LEU A 47 14.74 -13.71 0.45
C LEU A 47 14.26 -14.43 1.71
N GLY A 48 15.08 -14.43 2.76
CA GLY A 48 14.65 -14.73 4.12
C GLY A 48 13.85 -13.56 4.72
N LEU A 49 13.14 -13.79 5.81
CA LEU A 49 12.26 -12.81 6.47
C LEU A 49 12.95 -11.47 6.74
N VAL A 50 14.20 -11.50 7.24
CA VAL A 50 14.98 -10.31 7.62
C VAL A 50 15.27 -9.40 6.41
N ALA A 51 15.48 -9.98 5.24
CA ALA A 51 15.71 -9.24 3.99
C ALA A 51 14.39 -8.89 3.29
N PHE A 52 13.38 -9.74 3.38
CA PHE A 52 12.07 -9.51 2.77
C PHE A 52 11.35 -8.29 3.36
N VAL A 53 11.30 -8.16 4.69
CA VAL A 53 10.55 -7.07 5.33
C VAL A 53 11.06 -5.68 4.95
N PRO A 54 12.36 -5.37 4.91
CA PRO A 54 12.87 -4.10 4.39
C PRO A 54 12.51 -3.86 2.92
N VAL A 55 12.64 -4.87 2.05
CA VAL A 55 12.29 -4.76 0.62
C VAL A 55 10.78 -4.52 0.47
N TRP A 56 9.94 -5.26 1.18
CA TRP A 56 8.51 -5.02 1.25
C TRP A 56 8.17 -3.60 1.72
N THR A 57 8.82 -3.13 2.78
CA THR A 57 8.60 -1.79 3.32
C THR A 57 9.00 -0.71 2.31
N LEU A 58 10.09 -0.92 1.58
CA LEU A 58 10.53 -0.03 0.50
C LEU A 58 9.48 0.05 -0.62
N MET A 59 8.95 -1.10 -1.06
CA MET A 59 7.86 -1.17 -2.04
C MET A 59 6.61 -0.43 -1.54
N MET A 60 6.22 -0.67 -0.30
CA MET A 60 5.07 0.01 0.31
C MET A 60 5.32 1.51 0.46
N ALA A 61 6.55 1.94 0.78
CA ALA A 61 6.91 3.36 0.79
C ALA A 61 6.72 3.98 -0.60
N ALA A 62 7.23 3.34 -1.67
CA ALA A 62 7.07 3.81 -3.04
C ALA A 62 5.59 4.01 -3.41
N MET A 63 4.74 3.02 -3.13
CA MET A 63 3.34 3.01 -3.54
C MET A 63 2.45 3.88 -2.64
N MET A 64 2.73 3.94 -1.33
CA MET A 64 1.80 4.48 -0.33
C MET A 64 2.15 5.88 0.15
N LEU A 65 3.41 6.34 0.06
CA LEU A 65 3.76 7.71 0.45
C LEU A 65 3.05 8.79 -0.37
N PRO A 66 2.84 8.65 -1.69
CA PRO A 66 2.04 9.61 -2.43
C PRO A 66 0.62 9.76 -1.87
N SER A 67 0.02 8.65 -1.44
CA SER A 67 -1.36 8.63 -0.93
C SER A 67 -1.51 9.23 0.48
N VAL A 68 -0.45 9.26 1.30
CA VAL A 68 -0.46 9.87 2.65
C VAL A 68 -0.04 11.35 2.62
N THR A 69 0.54 11.82 1.52
CA THR A 69 1.05 13.19 1.39
C THR A 69 0.02 14.28 1.75
N PRO A 70 -1.26 14.21 1.32
CA PRO A 70 -2.27 15.21 1.71
C PRO A 70 -2.46 15.28 3.23
N VAL A 71 -2.49 14.13 3.90
CA VAL A 71 -2.61 14.03 5.37
C VAL A 71 -1.37 14.58 6.05
N ALA A 72 -0.18 14.21 5.60
CA ALA A 72 1.10 14.69 6.13
C ALA A 72 1.23 16.22 5.99
N THR A 73 0.86 16.76 4.82
CA THR A 73 0.85 18.20 4.54
C THR A 73 -0.11 18.95 5.46
N LEU A 74 -1.33 18.43 5.62
CA LEU A 74 -2.33 19.05 6.48
C LEU A 74 -1.92 18.93 7.95
N TYR A 75 -1.37 17.80 8.37
CA TYR A 75 -0.83 17.62 9.71
C TYR A 75 0.32 18.60 10.00
N ALA A 76 1.25 18.79 9.06
CA ALA A 76 2.34 19.74 9.20
C ALA A 76 1.86 21.20 9.43
N ARG A 77 0.70 21.57 8.87
CA ARG A 77 0.07 22.89 9.08
C ARG A 77 -0.39 23.11 10.53
N THR A 78 -0.70 22.05 11.27
CA THR A 78 -1.10 22.12 12.68
C THR A 78 0.09 22.23 13.63
N ILE A 79 1.32 22.06 13.12
CA ILE A 79 2.55 22.05 13.93
C ILE A 79 3.25 23.40 13.85
N GLN A 80 3.62 23.97 15.00
CA GLN A 80 4.34 25.25 15.05
C GLN A 80 5.87 25.08 15.06
N ARG A 81 6.39 24.03 15.71
CA ARG A 81 7.83 23.78 15.89
C ARG A 81 8.23 22.39 15.43
N ARG A 82 9.46 22.23 14.90
CA ARG A 82 10.05 20.95 14.46
C ARG A 82 9.16 20.19 13.46
N ARG A 83 8.54 20.91 12.52
CA ARG A 83 7.58 20.32 11.56
C ARG A 83 8.12 19.11 10.83
N VAL A 84 9.32 19.20 10.26
CA VAL A 84 9.95 18.10 9.51
C VAL A 84 10.11 16.86 10.40
N ALA A 85 10.69 17.01 11.61
CA ALA A 85 10.89 15.88 12.52
C ALA A 85 9.57 15.23 12.95
N ARG A 86 8.53 16.04 13.17
CA ARG A 86 7.23 15.55 13.59
C ARG A 86 6.47 14.88 12.44
N THR A 87 6.57 15.44 11.22
CA THR A 87 6.04 14.79 10.01
C THR A 87 6.78 13.48 9.71
N ALA A 88 8.11 13.45 9.92
CA ALA A 88 8.89 12.23 9.84
C ALA A 88 8.43 11.18 10.87
N GLY A 89 8.08 11.59 12.10
CA GLY A 89 7.47 10.70 13.10
C GLY A 89 6.15 10.09 12.65
N LEU A 90 5.28 10.89 12.00
CA LEU A 90 4.04 10.38 11.38
C LEU A 90 4.35 9.37 10.27
N VAL A 91 5.25 9.71 9.36
CA VAL A 91 5.65 8.81 8.25
C VAL A 91 6.27 7.53 8.79
N ALA A 92 7.12 7.61 9.82
CA ALA A 92 7.71 6.44 10.46
C ALA A 92 6.65 5.50 11.08
N GLY A 93 5.66 6.07 11.79
CA GLY A 93 4.54 5.28 12.31
C GLY A 93 3.70 4.62 11.22
N TYR A 94 3.45 5.35 10.14
CA TYR A 94 2.73 4.86 8.97
C TYR A 94 3.48 3.70 8.28
N LEU A 95 4.76 3.87 8.01
CA LEU A 95 5.59 2.82 7.40
C LEU A 95 5.83 1.65 8.36
N GLY A 96 5.82 1.89 9.68
CA GLY A 96 5.89 0.83 10.69
C GLY A 96 4.72 -0.16 10.59
N VAL A 97 3.50 0.32 10.29
CA VAL A 97 2.35 -0.55 10.02
C VAL A 97 2.57 -1.38 8.76
N TRP A 98 3.11 -0.78 7.70
CA TRP A 98 3.42 -1.51 6.46
C TRP A 98 4.57 -2.51 6.65
N ALA A 99 5.58 -2.20 7.47
CA ALA A 99 6.63 -3.13 7.85
C ALA A 99 6.07 -4.33 8.61
N ALA A 100 5.17 -4.08 9.58
CA ALA A 100 4.47 -5.15 10.31
C ALA A 100 3.61 -6.02 9.38
N ALA A 101 2.92 -5.40 8.38
CA ALA A 101 2.19 -6.13 7.36
C ALA A 101 3.11 -6.98 6.45
N GLY A 102 4.40 -6.69 6.40
CA GLY A 102 5.41 -7.50 5.74
C GLY A 102 5.56 -8.91 6.33
N LEU A 103 5.21 -9.11 7.61
CA LEU A 103 5.25 -10.43 8.24
C LEU A 103 4.23 -11.40 7.63
N PRO A 104 2.92 -11.11 7.63
CA PRO A 104 1.95 -11.96 6.96
C PRO A 104 2.16 -12.00 5.44
N ALA A 105 2.64 -10.91 4.81
CA ALA A 105 2.97 -10.91 3.39
C ALA A 105 4.10 -11.89 3.06
N PHE A 106 5.13 -11.99 3.90
CA PHE A 106 6.18 -13.00 3.79
C PHE A 106 5.60 -14.42 3.85
N GLY A 107 4.74 -14.69 4.83
CA GLY A 107 4.08 -16.00 4.96
C GLY A 107 3.27 -16.38 3.72
N LEU A 108 2.49 -15.43 3.18
CA LEU A 108 1.71 -15.63 1.95
C LEU A 108 2.62 -15.83 0.73
N ALA A 109 3.69 -15.04 0.58
CA ALA A 109 4.64 -15.19 -0.51
C ALA A 109 5.41 -16.51 -0.43
N TRP A 110 5.80 -16.92 0.78
CA TRP A 110 6.43 -18.22 1.01
C TRP A 110 5.50 -19.37 0.64
N LEU A 111 4.24 -19.31 1.10
CA LEU A 111 3.21 -20.29 0.76
C LEU A 111 2.97 -20.35 -0.75
N ALA A 112 2.90 -19.20 -1.41
CA ALA A 112 2.74 -19.12 -2.86
C ALA A 112 3.88 -19.84 -3.59
N GLY A 113 5.14 -19.56 -3.22
CA GLY A 113 6.31 -20.24 -3.81
C GLY A 113 6.33 -21.75 -3.53
N TRP A 114 5.93 -22.16 -2.33
CA TRP A 114 5.82 -23.57 -1.95
C TRP A 114 4.72 -24.30 -2.77
N LEU A 115 3.56 -23.66 -2.96
CA LEU A 115 2.47 -24.22 -3.77
C LEU A 115 2.90 -24.37 -5.23
N VAL A 116 3.50 -23.33 -5.81
CA VAL A 116 3.98 -23.38 -7.21
C VAL A 116 4.98 -24.51 -7.42
N GLY A 117 5.89 -24.74 -6.46
CA GLY A 117 6.92 -25.75 -6.59
C GLY A 117 6.46 -27.19 -6.33
N ARG A 118 5.37 -27.41 -5.56
CA ARG A 118 4.95 -28.74 -5.12
C ARG A 118 3.52 -29.13 -5.48
N HIS A 119 2.63 -28.17 -5.62
CA HIS A 119 1.21 -28.37 -5.82
C HIS A 119 0.65 -27.36 -6.83
N PRO A 120 0.98 -27.46 -8.13
CA PRO A 120 0.59 -26.48 -9.14
C PRO A 120 -0.93 -26.29 -9.26
N ASP A 121 -1.72 -27.36 -9.08
CA ASP A 121 -3.18 -27.25 -9.07
C ASP A 121 -3.70 -26.43 -7.89
N ALA A 122 -3.12 -26.62 -6.71
CA ALA A 122 -3.46 -25.82 -5.54
C ALA A 122 -2.97 -24.35 -5.68
N ALA A 123 -1.84 -24.11 -6.34
CA ALA A 123 -1.39 -22.76 -6.68
C ALA A 123 -2.36 -22.06 -7.62
N HIS A 124 -2.90 -22.77 -8.62
CA HIS A 124 -3.95 -22.24 -9.50
C HIS A 124 -5.24 -21.89 -8.75
N ILE A 125 -5.71 -22.77 -7.87
CA ILE A 125 -6.88 -22.50 -7.02
C ILE A 125 -6.61 -21.27 -6.13
N ALA A 126 -5.41 -21.17 -5.56
CA ALA A 126 -5.01 -20.02 -4.74
C ALA A 126 -5.00 -18.71 -5.55
N ALA A 127 -4.58 -18.74 -6.81
CA ALA A 127 -4.63 -17.59 -7.72
C ALA A 127 -6.06 -17.08 -7.93
N VAL A 128 -6.98 -18.01 -8.26
CA VAL A 128 -8.42 -17.71 -8.41
C VAL A 128 -8.97 -17.13 -7.11
N ALA A 129 -8.64 -17.75 -5.96
CA ALA A 129 -9.10 -17.30 -4.64
C ALA A 129 -8.59 -15.90 -4.29
N VAL A 130 -7.34 -15.56 -4.60
CA VAL A 130 -6.77 -14.22 -4.35
C VAL A 130 -7.56 -13.16 -5.11
N PHE A 131 -7.81 -13.35 -6.40
CA PHE A 131 -8.60 -12.39 -7.19
C PHE A 131 -10.05 -12.31 -6.72
N ALA A 132 -10.68 -13.44 -6.39
CA ALA A 132 -12.05 -13.47 -5.88
C ALA A 132 -12.18 -12.75 -4.54
N VAL A 133 -11.31 -13.06 -3.57
CA VAL A 133 -11.29 -12.41 -2.25
C VAL A 133 -11.03 -10.92 -2.40
N CYS A 134 -10.09 -10.51 -3.26
CA CYS A 134 -9.83 -9.11 -3.53
C CYS A 134 -11.08 -8.42 -4.11
N GLY A 135 -11.72 -9.01 -5.10
CA GLY A 135 -12.92 -8.45 -5.73
C GLY A 135 -14.07 -8.29 -4.73
N VAL A 136 -14.36 -9.33 -3.93
CA VAL A 136 -15.39 -9.28 -2.89
C VAL A 136 -15.06 -8.22 -1.84
N TYR A 137 -13.79 -8.15 -1.40
CA TYR A 137 -13.37 -7.15 -0.43
C TYR A 137 -13.50 -5.72 -1.00
N GLN A 138 -13.12 -5.50 -2.26
CA GLN A 138 -13.23 -4.19 -2.92
C GLN A 138 -14.68 -3.69 -2.98
N LEU A 139 -15.66 -4.59 -3.03
CA LEU A 139 -17.10 -4.28 -3.05
C LEU A 139 -17.71 -4.24 -1.63
N SER A 140 -16.93 -4.51 -0.59
CA SER A 140 -17.43 -4.63 0.78
C SER A 140 -17.64 -3.28 1.47
N ARG A 141 -18.64 -3.23 2.35
CA ARG A 141 -18.88 -2.08 3.25
C ARG A 141 -17.70 -1.83 4.21
N LEU A 142 -16.90 -2.85 4.51
CA LEU A 142 -15.73 -2.71 5.38
C LEU A 142 -14.66 -1.85 4.71
N LYS A 143 -14.37 -2.12 3.44
CA LYS A 143 -13.47 -1.26 2.65
C LYS A 143 -14.00 0.16 2.57
N ASP A 144 -15.29 0.35 2.27
CA ASP A 144 -15.90 1.69 2.17
C ASP A 144 -15.70 2.49 3.46
N ARG A 145 -15.86 1.88 4.63
CA ARG A 145 -15.62 2.52 5.93
C ARG A 145 -14.16 2.91 6.12
N CYS A 146 -13.21 2.00 5.81
CA CYS A 146 -11.78 2.30 5.90
C CYS A 146 -11.38 3.41 4.93
N LEU A 147 -11.88 3.35 3.70
CA LEU A 147 -11.60 4.33 2.66
C LEU A 147 -12.16 5.71 3.02
N ALA A 148 -13.38 5.79 3.54
CA ALA A 148 -14.00 7.04 4.00
C ALA A 148 -13.13 7.74 5.05
N HIS A 149 -12.53 6.97 5.98
CA HIS A 149 -11.59 7.51 6.97
C HIS A 149 -10.33 8.08 6.30
N CYS A 150 -9.73 7.37 5.35
CA CYS A 150 -8.56 7.85 4.60
C CYS A 150 -8.86 9.09 3.74
N ARG A 151 -10.10 9.27 3.27
CA ARG A 151 -10.55 10.40 2.44
C ARG A 151 -10.96 11.63 3.23
N SER A 152 -11.04 11.55 4.57
CA SER A 152 -11.45 12.66 5.45
C SER A 152 -10.27 13.20 6.28
N PRO A 153 -9.34 13.94 5.66
CA PRO A 153 -8.15 14.43 6.38
C PRO A 153 -8.52 15.41 7.50
N LEU A 154 -9.63 16.15 7.37
CA LEU A 154 -10.09 17.06 8.41
C LEU A 154 -10.64 16.32 9.64
N GLY A 155 -11.42 15.25 9.42
CA GLY A 155 -11.91 14.38 10.50
C GLY A 155 -10.74 13.72 11.25
N LEU A 156 -9.69 13.36 10.54
CA LEU A 156 -8.43 12.84 11.11
C LEU A 156 -7.77 13.87 12.04
N LEU A 157 -7.68 15.12 11.63
CA LEU A 157 -7.05 16.19 12.44
C LEU A 157 -7.81 16.45 13.73
N LEU A 158 -9.13 16.44 13.69
CA LEU A 158 -9.98 16.60 14.88
C LEU A 158 -9.75 15.45 15.86
N HIS A 159 -9.70 14.23 15.36
CA HIS A 159 -9.41 13.04 16.18
C HIS A 159 -8.00 13.09 16.78
N TYR A 160 -6.99 13.46 15.99
CA TYR A 160 -5.60 13.55 16.46
C TYR A 160 -5.30 14.77 17.31
N GLY A 161 -6.19 15.75 17.37
CA GLY A 161 -6.11 16.91 18.29
C GLY A 161 -6.04 16.49 19.76
N SER A 162 -6.64 15.35 20.11
CA SER A 162 -6.64 14.80 21.47
C SER A 162 -5.34 14.08 21.85
N TYR A 163 -4.52 13.67 20.88
CA TYR A 163 -3.29 12.92 21.13
C TYR A 163 -2.23 13.84 21.76
N ARG A 164 -1.67 13.41 22.90
CA ARG A 164 -0.64 14.13 23.66
C ARG A 164 0.58 13.22 23.91
N GLY A 165 1.71 13.84 24.27
CA GLY A 165 2.94 13.14 24.62
C GLY A 165 3.96 13.04 23.50
N ARG A 166 5.13 12.48 23.83
CA ARG A 166 6.33 12.42 22.96
C ARG A 166 6.15 11.53 21.74
N SER A 167 5.31 10.49 21.84
CA SER A 167 4.98 9.53 20.77
C SER A 167 3.75 9.90 19.96
N ARG A 168 3.21 11.13 20.14
CA ARG A 168 1.99 11.59 19.45
C ARG A 168 2.06 11.38 17.95
N ASP A 169 3.12 11.84 17.32
CA ASP A 169 3.27 11.87 15.87
C ASP A 169 3.35 10.43 15.31
N LEU A 170 4.09 9.56 16.00
CA LEU A 170 4.16 8.13 15.67
C LEU A 170 2.78 7.45 15.77
N ARG A 171 2.03 7.72 16.86
CA ARG A 171 0.69 7.16 17.07
C ARG A 171 -0.31 7.62 16.01
N VAL A 172 -0.21 8.87 15.56
CA VAL A 172 -0.99 9.39 14.43
C VAL A 172 -0.67 8.59 13.17
N GLY A 173 0.62 8.36 12.89
CA GLY A 173 1.07 7.56 11.75
C GLY A 173 0.58 6.13 11.80
N VAL A 174 0.69 5.46 12.95
CA VAL A 174 0.22 4.08 13.16
C VAL A 174 -1.29 3.99 12.95
N HIS A 175 -2.06 4.90 13.54
CA HIS A 175 -3.52 4.89 13.40
C HIS A 175 -3.95 5.10 11.94
N HIS A 176 -3.37 6.10 11.26
CA HIS A 176 -3.65 6.33 9.83
C HIS A 176 -3.18 5.16 8.95
N GLY A 177 -2.01 4.58 9.26
CA GLY A 177 -1.48 3.39 8.59
C GLY A 177 -2.40 2.19 8.71
N GLY A 178 -3.03 1.97 9.87
CA GLY A 178 -4.01 0.91 10.10
C GLY A 178 -5.23 1.04 9.18
N TYR A 179 -5.81 2.24 9.06
CA TYR A 179 -6.91 2.46 8.11
C TYR A 179 -6.47 2.34 6.65
N CYS A 180 -5.26 2.81 6.33
CA CYS A 180 -4.69 2.67 5.00
C CYS A 180 -4.49 1.20 4.64
N LEU A 181 -3.91 0.41 5.55
CA LEU A 181 -3.79 -1.04 5.38
C LEU A 181 -5.17 -1.67 5.20
N GLY A 182 -6.14 -1.33 6.08
CA GLY A 182 -7.52 -1.80 5.96
C GLY A 182 -8.16 -1.52 4.61
N CYS A 183 -7.96 -0.34 4.01
CA CYS A 183 -8.61 -0.02 2.74
C CYS A 183 -7.94 -0.66 1.51
N CYS A 184 -6.67 -1.10 1.57
CA CYS A 184 -5.95 -1.55 0.38
C CYS A 184 -5.17 -2.87 0.53
N TRP A 185 -5.24 -3.58 1.67
CA TRP A 185 -4.51 -4.83 1.88
C TRP A 185 -4.79 -5.87 0.78
N ALA A 186 -6.06 -5.99 0.35
CA ALA A 186 -6.45 -6.95 -0.66
C ALA A 186 -5.80 -6.67 -2.02
N LEU A 187 -5.66 -5.38 -2.38
CA LEU A 187 -4.91 -4.97 -3.57
C LEU A 187 -3.42 -5.34 -3.46
N MET A 188 -2.85 -5.25 -2.25
CA MET A 188 -1.45 -5.62 -2.03
C MET A 188 -1.24 -7.15 -2.12
N VAL A 189 -2.24 -7.95 -1.75
CA VAL A 189 -2.19 -9.42 -1.93
C VAL A 189 -2.21 -9.80 -3.42
N ILE A 190 -2.83 -9.02 -4.29
CA ILE A 190 -2.74 -9.24 -5.75
C ILE A 190 -1.29 -9.25 -6.25
N LEU A 191 -0.40 -8.44 -5.65
CA LEU A 191 1.01 -8.48 -6.03
C LEU A 191 1.66 -9.86 -5.85
N ILE A 192 1.17 -10.65 -4.89
CA ILE A 192 1.67 -12.02 -4.71
C ILE A 192 1.22 -12.91 -5.88
N ALA A 193 -0.02 -12.75 -6.35
CA ALA A 193 -0.56 -13.52 -7.47
C ALA A 193 0.06 -13.13 -8.82
N VAL A 194 0.33 -11.84 -9.04
CA VAL A 194 0.92 -11.33 -10.30
C VAL A 194 2.44 -11.20 -10.27
N GLY A 195 3.06 -11.56 -9.13
CA GLY A 195 4.50 -11.44 -8.88
C GLY A 195 4.83 -10.19 -8.05
N VAL A 196 5.46 -10.42 -6.89
CA VAL A 196 5.73 -9.37 -5.88
C VAL A 196 6.53 -8.20 -6.47
N MET A 197 7.49 -8.47 -7.36
CA MET A 197 8.34 -7.46 -8.03
C MET A 197 7.86 -7.06 -9.44
N ASN A 198 6.59 -7.28 -9.74
CA ASN A 198 6.01 -6.81 -10.99
C ASN A 198 5.78 -5.28 -10.93
N VAL A 199 6.75 -4.52 -11.45
CA VAL A 199 6.74 -3.05 -11.42
C VAL A 199 5.49 -2.46 -12.10
N ALA A 200 5.03 -3.07 -13.21
CA ALA A 200 3.83 -2.61 -13.91
C ALA A 200 2.58 -2.76 -13.03
N ALA A 201 2.42 -3.90 -12.36
CA ALA A 201 1.34 -4.13 -11.42
C ALA A 201 1.44 -3.18 -10.21
N MET A 202 2.64 -2.94 -9.68
CA MET A 202 2.87 -1.99 -8.60
C MET A 202 2.44 -0.57 -8.98
N VAL A 203 2.81 -0.09 -10.18
CA VAL A 203 2.41 1.23 -10.69
C VAL A 203 0.90 1.31 -10.84
N GLY A 204 0.28 0.30 -11.46
CA GLY A 204 -1.17 0.25 -11.66
C GLY A 204 -1.94 0.27 -10.34
N LEU A 205 -1.52 -0.55 -9.37
CA LEU A 205 -2.15 -0.60 -8.04
C LEU A 205 -1.90 0.67 -7.23
N ALA A 206 -0.70 1.27 -7.30
CA ALA A 206 -0.41 2.55 -6.65
C ALA A 206 -1.29 3.68 -7.23
N ALA A 207 -1.43 3.74 -8.55
CA ALA A 207 -2.30 4.68 -9.23
C ALA A 207 -3.77 4.49 -8.82
N LEU A 208 -4.25 3.23 -8.79
CA LEU A 208 -5.60 2.91 -8.35
C LEU A 208 -5.85 3.38 -6.91
N VAL A 209 -4.95 3.05 -5.97
CA VAL A 209 -5.05 3.47 -4.57
C VAL A 209 -5.05 5.00 -4.45
N LEU A 210 -4.23 5.69 -5.23
CA LEU A 210 -4.19 7.15 -5.26
C LEU A 210 -5.51 7.74 -5.79
N ILE A 211 -6.06 7.20 -6.86
CA ILE A 211 -7.35 7.59 -7.43
C ILE A 211 -8.47 7.37 -6.41
N GLU A 212 -8.51 6.19 -5.78
CA GLU A 212 -9.52 5.89 -4.75
C GLU A 212 -9.51 6.89 -3.60
N LYS A 213 -8.33 7.37 -3.19
CA LYS A 213 -8.18 8.28 -2.05
C LYS A 213 -8.31 9.74 -2.40
N ALA A 214 -7.80 10.16 -3.56
CA ALA A 214 -7.65 11.57 -3.90
C ALA A 214 -8.79 12.11 -4.80
N TRP A 215 -9.45 11.26 -5.57
CA TRP A 215 -10.43 11.70 -6.58
C TRP A 215 -11.87 11.63 -6.09
N SER A 216 -12.75 12.53 -6.59
CA SER A 216 -14.17 12.56 -6.21
C SER A 216 -14.89 11.25 -6.55
N TRP A 217 -14.61 10.66 -7.69
CA TRP A 217 -15.14 9.38 -8.17
C TRP A 217 -14.32 8.13 -7.72
N GLY A 218 -13.40 8.33 -6.77
CA GLY A 218 -12.59 7.23 -6.20
C GLY A 218 -13.37 6.00 -5.73
N PRO A 219 -14.52 6.13 -5.04
CA PRO A 219 -15.34 4.96 -4.68
C PRO A 219 -15.86 4.18 -5.90
N ALA A 220 -16.18 4.86 -7.00
CA ALA A 220 -16.58 4.20 -8.25
C ALA A 220 -15.39 3.45 -8.88
N ALA A 221 -14.19 4.06 -8.87
CA ALA A 221 -12.96 3.39 -9.32
C ALA A 221 -12.68 2.12 -8.50
N GLY A 222 -12.87 2.16 -7.19
CA GLY A 222 -12.74 0.99 -6.32
C GLY A 222 -13.73 -0.12 -6.66
N ARG A 223 -14.98 0.22 -6.93
CA ARG A 223 -15.99 -0.76 -7.36
C ARG A 223 -15.65 -1.36 -8.72
N LEU A 224 -15.20 -0.55 -9.67
CA LEU A 224 -14.75 -1.03 -10.97
C LEU A 224 -13.55 -1.97 -10.83
N ALA A 225 -12.59 -1.64 -9.97
CA ALA A 225 -11.46 -2.53 -9.67
C ALA A 225 -11.92 -3.84 -9.02
N GLY A 226 -12.94 -3.79 -8.15
CA GLY A 226 -13.54 -4.98 -7.55
C GLY A 226 -14.20 -5.88 -8.58
N THR A 227 -15.01 -5.33 -9.48
CA THR A 227 -15.62 -6.11 -10.57
C THR A 227 -14.58 -6.66 -11.54
N ALA A 228 -13.53 -5.87 -11.85
CA ALA A 228 -12.41 -6.34 -12.67
C ALA A 228 -11.64 -7.50 -12.00
N ALA A 229 -11.42 -7.44 -10.68
CA ALA A 229 -10.78 -8.53 -9.95
C ALA A 229 -11.63 -9.81 -9.96
N LEU A 230 -12.97 -9.70 -9.83
CA LEU A 230 -13.86 -10.86 -9.98
C LEU A 230 -13.84 -11.44 -11.41
N ALA A 231 -13.82 -10.58 -12.42
CA ALA A 231 -13.67 -11.02 -13.81
C ALA A 231 -12.31 -11.72 -14.03
N LEU A 232 -11.23 -11.20 -13.43
CA LEU A 232 -9.92 -11.85 -13.45
C LEU A 232 -9.95 -13.20 -12.72
N ALA A 233 -10.65 -13.32 -11.59
CA ALA A 233 -10.82 -14.60 -10.91
C ALA A 233 -11.46 -15.65 -11.83
N VAL A 234 -12.53 -15.27 -12.51
CA VAL A 234 -13.20 -16.16 -13.49
C VAL A 234 -12.28 -16.46 -14.68
N ALA A 235 -11.63 -15.44 -15.25
CA ALA A 235 -10.72 -15.64 -16.38
C ALA A 235 -9.53 -16.55 -16.04
N THR A 236 -9.00 -16.44 -14.81
CA THR A 236 -7.86 -17.25 -14.34
C THR A 236 -8.19 -18.74 -14.31
N ILE A 237 -9.46 -19.14 -14.22
CA ILE A 237 -9.87 -20.56 -14.28
C ILE A 237 -9.42 -21.21 -15.60
N TRP A 238 -9.51 -20.48 -16.72
CA TRP A 238 -9.11 -20.98 -18.05
C TRP A 238 -7.75 -20.44 -18.51
N LEU A 239 -7.26 -19.34 -17.88
CA LEU A 239 -6.06 -18.63 -18.29
C LEU A 239 -5.08 -18.48 -17.09
N PRO A 240 -4.41 -19.58 -16.65
CA PRO A 240 -3.56 -19.57 -15.46
C PRO A 240 -2.40 -18.56 -15.53
N TRP A 241 -1.94 -18.21 -16.73
CA TRP A 241 -0.88 -17.23 -16.97
C TRP A 241 -1.23 -15.79 -16.53
N LEU A 242 -2.50 -15.50 -16.23
CA LEU A 242 -2.92 -14.22 -15.64
C LEU A 242 -2.39 -14.00 -14.22
N ALA A 243 -1.96 -15.06 -13.55
CA ALA A 243 -1.38 -15.03 -12.21
C ALA A 243 0.07 -15.59 -12.21
N PRO A 244 1.02 -14.92 -12.87
CA PRO A 244 2.38 -15.46 -13.04
C PRO A 244 3.12 -15.73 -11.74
N GLY A 245 2.76 -15.07 -10.64
CA GLY A 245 3.32 -15.32 -9.31
C GLY A 245 2.84 -16.62 -8.65
N LEU A 246 1.74 -17.20 -9.16
CA LEU A 246 1.11 -18.46 -8.71
C LEU A 246 1.02 -19.48 -9.84
N HIS A 247 1.73 -19.26 -10.94
CA HIS A 247 1.79 -20.18 -12.06
C HIS A 247 3.24 -20.62 -12.29
N ALA A 248 3.46 -21.92 -12.39
CA ALA A 248 4.76 -22.46 -12.78
C ALA A 248 4.99 -22.10 -14.27
N ALA A 249 6.05 -21.35 -14.57
CA ALA A 249 6.48 -21.23 -15.96
C ALA A 249 6.73 -22.64 -16.52
N PRO A 250 6.27 -22.96 -17.75
CA PRO A 250 6.61 -24.22 -18.36
C PRO A 250 8.14 -24.32 -18.38
N ALA A 251 8.67 -25.42 -17.84
CA ALA A 251 10.10 -25.72 -17.91
C ALA A 251 10.49 -25.65 -19.40
N MET A 252 11.29 -24.67 -19.77
CA MET A 252 11.88 -24.67 -21.12
C MET A 252 12.72 -25.93 -21.20
N MET A 253 12.24 -26.90 -21.98
CA MET A 253 12.99 -28.11 -22.26
C MET A 253 14.26 -27.65 -22.99
N SER A 254 15.35 -27.68 -22.24
CA SER A 254 16.72 -27.49 -22.74
C SER A 254 17.21 -28.75 -23.42
#